data_71c03983fdbdc0e6a20ece46dbe3cb74
#
_entry.id   71c03983fdbdc0e6a20ece46dbe3cb74
#
_cell.length_a   1.000
_cell.length_b   1.000
_cell.length_c   1.000
_cell.angle_alpha   90.00
_cell.angle_beta   90.00
_cell.angle_gamma   90.00
#
_symmetry.space_group_name_H-M   'P 1'
#
loop_
_entity.id
_entity.type
_entity.pdbx_description
1 polymer ?
#
loop_
_entity_poly.entity_id
_entity_poly.type
_entity_poly.pdbx_seq_one_letter_code
_entity_poly.pdbx_strand_id
1 'polypeptide(L)'
;MRITVSGLPGSGTTSLATHLSDIHGIDLISAGEVFRRMAAEHGMDVAEFGKLAEKDQSFDRMIDERQKELALAHEDIIVEGRLSAWFVPEADLKVWLFAPVECRVTRIQSRDTITDLATATELTREREASEALRYQAYYGIDISCMTPYHLVLNS
;
A
#
# COMPACT_ATOMS: atom_id res chain seq x y z
N MET A 1 -16.64 -9.54 8.34
CA MET A 1 -15.57 -10.07 7.45
C MET A 1 -14.49 -9.02 7.25
N ARG A 2 -13.26 -9.35 7.58
CA ARG A 2 -12.09 -8.48 7.40
C ARG A 2 -11.27 -8.99 6.21
N ILE A 3 -11.01 -8.11 5.23
CA ILE A 3 -10.21 -8.43 4.04
C ILE A 3 -9.00 -7.51 4.00
N THR A 4 -7.81 -8.05 3.75
CA THR A 4 -6.64 -7.24 3.44
C THR A 4 -6.27 -7.38 1.96
N VAL A 5 -5.94 -6.26 1.33
CA VAL A 5 -5.48 -6.20 -0.06
C VAL A 5 -4.12 -5.51 -0.09
N SER A 6 -3.10 -6.24 -0.46
CA SER A 6 -1.72 -5.76 -0.51
C SER A 6 -1.10 -5.98 -1.89
N GLY A 7 -0.05 -5.24 -2.20
CA GLY A 7 0.70 -5.33 -3.45
C GLY A 7 1.67 -4.17 -3.63
N LEU A 8 2.59 -4.29 -4.58
CA LEU A 8 3.53 -3.21 -4.91
C LEU A 8 2.81 -2.02 -5.57
N PRO A 9 3.41 -0.81 -5.58
CA PRO A 9 2.85 0.37 -6.25
C PRO A 9 2.41 0.06 -7.69
N GLY A 10 1.20 0.46 -8.05
CA GLY A 10 0.65 0.25 -9.40
C GLY A 10 0.07 -1.13 -9.69
N SER A 11 0.04 -2.06 -8.73
CA SER A 11 -0.57 -3.38 -8.94
C SER A 11 -2.10 -3.39 -8.94
N GLY A 12 -2.76 -2.25 -8.68
CA GLY A 12 -4.22 -2.14 -8.73
C GLY A 12 -4.94 -2.45 -7.41
N THR A 13 -4.21 -2.48 -6.29
CA THR A 13 -4.76 -2.78 -4.96
C THR A 13 -5.91 -1.87 -4.58
N THR A 14 -5.77 -0.56 -4.80
CA THR A 14 -6.83 0.42 -4.50
C THR A 14 -8.07 0.16 -5.36
N SER A 15 -7.90 -0.13 -6.66
CA SER A 15 -9.03 -0.42 -7.56
C SER A 15 -9.77 -1.67 -7.12
N LEU A 16 -9.07 -2.74 -6.77
CA LEU A 16 -9.68 -3.96 -6.26
C LEU A 16 -10.40 -3.71 -4.94
N ALA A 17 -9.76 -3.04 -4.00
CA ALA A 17 -10.32 -2.75 -2.69
C ALA A 17 -11.57 -1.87 -2.78
N THR A 18 -11.55 -0.83 -3.61
CA THR A 18 -12.72 0.03 -3.86
C THR A 18 -13.87 -0.77 -4.48
N HIS A 19 -13.58 -1.60 -5.49
CA HIS A 19 -14.61 -2.41 -6.14
C HIS A 19 -15.25 -3.42 -5.18
N LEU A 20 -14.47 -4.05 -4.31
CA LEU A 20 -14.99 -4.92 -3.27
C LEU A 20 -15.85 -4.16 -2.25
N SER A 21 -15.41 -2.96 -1.85
CA SER A 21 -16.15 -2.07 -0.96
C SER A 21 -17.51 -1.71 -1.55
N ASP A 22 -17.54 -1.30 -2.81
CA ASP A 22 -18.77 -0.89 -3.52
C ASP A 22 -19.77 -2.03 -3.66
N ILE A 23 -19.30 -3.23 -4.05
CA ILE A 23 -20.18 -4.40 -4.25
C ILE A 23 -20.78 -4.90 -2.93
N HIS A 24 -19.98 -4.92 -1.87
CA HIS A 24 -20.39 -5.54 -0.62
C HIS A 24 -20.88 -4.54 0.43
N GLY A 25 -20.76 -3.23 0.17
CA GLY A 25 -21.12 -2.19 1.14
C GLY A 25 -20.25 -2.22 2.40
N ILE A 26 -18.99 -2.60 2.27
CA ILE A 26 -18.02 -2.72 3.36
C ILE A 26 -17.08 -1.52 3.35
N ASP A 27 -16.82 -0.95 4.53
CA ASP A 27 -15.92 0.18 4.69
C ASP A 27 -14.49 -0.14 4.23
N LEU A 28 -13.82 0.85 3.62
CA LEU A 28 -12.46 0.75 3.10
C LEU A 28 -11.52 1.72 3.80
N ILE A 29 -10.35 1.22 4.18
CA ILE A 29 -9.18 2.01 4.57
C ILE A 29 -8.06 1.77 3.59
N SER A 30 -7.49 2.85 3.02
CA SER A 30 -6.31 2.81 2.14
C SER A 30 -5.12 3.54 2.79
N ALA A 31 -4.07 2.78 3.13
CA ALA A 31 -2.81 3.33 3.64
C ALA A 31 -2.11 4.23 2.61
N GLY A 32 -2.15 3.83 1.34
CA GLY A 32 -1.55 4.60 0.27
C GLY A 32 -2.23 5.96 0.07
N GLU A 33 -3.53 6.05 0.28
CA GLU A 33 -4.27 7.31 0.23
C GLU A 33 -3.91 8.20 1.41
N VAL A 34 -3.86 7.65 2.62
CA VAL A 34 -3.42 8.38 3.82
C VAL A 34 -2.00 8.91 3.63
N PHE A 35 -1.08 8.09 3.11
CA PHE A 35 0.30 8.49 2.86
C PHE A 35 0.39 9.64 1.84
N ARG A 36 -0.35 9.57 0.73
CA ARG A 36 -0.39 10.65 -0.28
C ARG A 36 -0.95 11.94 0.29
N ARG A 37 -2.00 11.86 1.11
CA ARG A 37 -2.57 13.03 1.78
C ARG A 37 -1.57 13.68 2.74
N MET A 38 -0.87 12.88 3.55
CA MET A 38 0.18 13.38 4.44
C MET A 38 1.32 14.05 3.67
N ALA A 39 1.75 13.47 2.54
CA ALA A 39 2.75 14.10 1.67
C ALA A 39 2.28 15.48 1.18
N ALA A 40 1.06 15.58 0.69
CA ALA A 40 0.49 16.86 0.22
C ALA A 40 0.36 17.90 1.34
N GLU A 41 -0.03 17.50 2.55
CA GLU A 41 -0.08 18.38 3.73
C GLU A 41 1.30 18.93 4.11
N HIS A 42 2.38 18.21 3.80
CA HIS A 42 3.76 18.64 3.98
C HIS A 42 4.33 19.38 2.75
N GLY A 43 3.52 19.59 1.71
CA GLY A 43 3.96 20.24 0.47
C GLY A 43 4.98 19.44 -0.33
N MET A 44 4.98 18.12 -0.18
CA MET A 44 5.92 17.17 -0.79
C MET A 44 5.23 16.24 -1.77
N ASP A 45 5.98 15.74 -2.76
CA ASP A 45 5.56 14.58 -3.51
C ASP A 45 5.75 13.27 -2.70
N VAL A 46 5.22 12.16 -3.21
CA VAL A 46 5.27 10.86 -2.50
C VAL A 46 6.70 10.35 -2.30
N ALA A 47 7.60 10.61 -3.27
CA ALA A 47 8.99 10.17 -3.17
C ALA A 47 9.77 11.02 -2.15
N GLU A 48 9.57 12.34 -2.16
CA GLU A 48 10.17 13.25 -1.17
C GLU A 48 9.70 12.93 0.25
N PHE A 49 8.38 12.71 0.41
CA PHE A 49 7.82 12.32 1.71
C PHE A 49 8.29 10.94 2.16
N GLY A 50 8.48 9.99 1.22
CA GLY A 50 9.11 8.71 1.50
C GLY A 50 10.51 8.84 2.08
N LYS A 51 11.34 9.73 1.52
CA LYS A 51 12.69 10.03 2.05
C LYS A 51 12.66 10.66 3.45
N LEU A 52 11.63 11.45 3.75
CA LEU A 52 11.41 11.96 5.10
C LEU A 52 11.04 10.81 6.05
N ALA A 53 10.14 9.93 5.65
CA ALA A 53 9.72 8.76 6.44
C ALA A 53 10.86 7.75 6.69
N GLU A 54 11.89 7.69 5.82
CA GLU A 54 13.12 6.92 6.08
C GLU A 54 13.89 7.42 7.31
N LYS A 55 13.75 8.69 7.66
CA LYS A 55 14.42 9.32 8.79
C LYS A 55 13.57 9.35 10.04
N ASP A 56 12.26 9.28 9.89
CA ASP A 56 11.30 9.34 10.99
C ASP A 56 10.22 8.28 10.82
N GLN A 57 10.38 7.18 11.56
CA GLN A 57 9.45 6.04 11.55
C GLN A 57 8.04 6.38 12.08
N SER A 58 7.85 7.54 12.70
CA SER A 58 6.55 7.93 13.25
C SER A 58 5.47 8.04 12.18
N PHE A 59 5.83 8.42 10.96
CA PHE A 59 4.89 8.52 9.84
C PHE A 59 4.32 7.15 9.43
N ASP A 60 5.20 6.17 9.20
CA ASP A 60 4.75 4.81 8.88
C ASP A 60 3.97 4.19 10.04
N ARG A 61 4.47 4.30 11.26
CA ARG A 61 3.79 3.77 12.45
C ARG A 61 2.40 4.36 12.65
N MET A 62 2.24 5.66 12.46
CA MET A 62 0.94 6.33 12.59
C MET A 62 -0.09 5.75 11.60
N ILE A 63 0.31 5.51 10.35
CA ILE A 63 -0.55 4.93 9.32
C ILE A 63 -0.91 3.49 9.68
N ASP A 64 0.07 2.70 10.07
CA ASP A 64 -0.08 1.28 10.36
C ASP A 64 -0.90 1.03 11.63
N GLU A 65 -0.66 1.79 12.68
CA GLU A 65 -1.48 1.75 13.91
C GLU A 65 -2.92 2.14 13.62
N ARG A 66 -3.15 3.17 12.80
CA ARG A 66 -4.50 3.57 12.41
C ARG A 66 -5.24 2.50 11.63
N GLN A 67 -4.57 1.82 10.70
CA GLN A 67 -5.15 0.69 9.97
C GLN A 67 -5.56 -0.43 10.93
N LYS A 68 -4.67 -0.79 11.86
CA LYS A 68 -4.91 -1.83 12.85
C LYS A 68 -6.09 -1.50 13.77
N GLU A 69 -6.10 -0.30 14.33
CA GLU A 69 -7.19 0.17 15.21
C GLU A 69 -8.54 0.08 14.51
N LEU A 70 -8.63 0.60 13.29
CA LEU A 70 -9.87 0.61 12.53
C LEU A 70 -10.29 -0.81 12.11
N ALA A 71 -9.33 -1.64 11.71
CA ALA A 71 -9.61 -3.04 11.39
C ALA A 71 -10.17 -3.82 12.59
N LEU A 72 -9.69 -3.55 13.80
CA LEU A 72 -10.18 -4.19 15.02
C LEU A 72 -11.52 -3.63 15.49
N ALA A 73 -11.80 -2.36 15.21
CA ALA A 73 -13.05 -1.69 15.60
C ALA A 73 -14.26 -2.10 14.73
N HIS A 74 -14.04 -2.67 13.55
CA HIS A 74 -15.09 -3.06 12.62
C HIS A 74 -15.12 -4.58 12.42
N GLU A 75 -16.34 -5.16 12.38
CA GLU A 75 -16.52 -6.57 12.02
C GLU A 75 -16.33 -6.80 10.52
N ASP A 76 -16.76 -5.83 9.71
CA ASP A 76 -16.66 -5.84 8.26
C ASP A 76 -15.81 -4.64 7.82
N ILE A 77 -14.65 -4.90 7.23
CA ILE A 77 -13.74 -3.86 6.74
C ILE A 77 -12.77 -4.41 5.69
N ILE A 78 -12.44 -3.56 4.71
CA ILE A 78 -11.35 -3.79 3.76
C ILE A 78 -10.19 -2.87 4.15
N VAL A 79 -9.00 -3.45 4.29
CA VAL A 79 -7.78 -2.72 4.61
C VAL A 79 -6.80 -2.86 3.45
N GLU A 80 -6.55 -1.78 2.75
CA GLU A 80 -5.63 -1.72 1.63
C GLU A 80 -4.32 -1.06 2.03
N GLY A 81 -3.20 -1.74 1.78
CA GLY A 81 -1.85 -1.22 2.04
C GLY A 81 -0.78 -2.28 1.88
N ARG A 82 0.49 -1.83 1.86
CA ARG A 82 1.65 -2.72 1.65
C ARG A 82 1.74 -3.83 2.68
N LEU A 83 1.47 -3.52 3.94
CA LEU A 83 1.66 -4.41 5.08
C LEU A 83 0.36 -4.79 5.77
N SER A 84 -0.80 -4.55 5.15
CA SER A 84 -2.11 -4.79 5.78
C SER A 84 -2.28 -6.22 6.29
N ALA A 85 -1.79 -7.22 5.55
CA ALA A 85 -1.84 -8.62 5.98
C ALA A 85 -0.95 -8.93 7.20
N TRP A 86 0.09 -8.12 7.43
CA TRP A 86 0.97 -8.26 8.58
C TRP A 86 0.38 -7.60 9.83
N PHE A 87 -0.31 -6.46 9.67
CA PHE A 87 -0.90 -5.70 10.77
C PHE A 87 -2.30 -6.15 11.15
N VAL A 88 -2.98 -6.87 10.28
CA VAL A 88 -4.30 -7.47 10.53
C VAL A 88 -4.22 -8.99 10.36
N PRO A 89 -3.46 -9.69 11.24
CA PRO A 89 -3.27 -11.13 11.12
C PRO A 89 -4.58 -11.92 11.27
N GLU A 90 -5.60 -11.34 11.92
CA GLU A 90 -6.93 -11.89 12.11
C GLU A 90 -7.87 -11.73 10.91
N ALA A 91 -7.38 -11.14 9.79
CA ALA A 91 -8.21 -10.98 8.60
C ALA A 91 -8.64 -12.35 8.04
N ASP A 92 -9.93 -12.44 7.70
CA ASP A 92 -10.53 -13.66 7.13
C ASP A 92 -9.95 -13.99 5.76
N LEU A 93 -9.62 -12.94 4.98
CA LEU A 93 -8.99 -13.08 3.66
C LEU A 93 -7.84 -12.09 3.49
N LYS A 94 -6.66 -12.60 3.12
CA LYS A 94 -5.45 -11.82 2.86
C LYS A 94 -5.00 -12.04 1.43
N VAL A 95 -5.06 -10.99 0.63
CA VAL A 95 -4.77 -11.02 -0.80
C VAL A 95 -3.52 -10.22 -1.11
N TRP A 96 -2.59 -10.82 -1.87
CA TRP A 96 -1.52 -10.10 -2.54
C TRP A 96 -1.84 -9.98 -4.02
N LEU A 97 -1.84 -8.74 -4.52
CA LEU A 97 -2.05 -8.46 -5.92
C LEU A 97 -0.71 -8.21 -6.61
N PHE A 98 -0.37 -9.07 -7.55
CA PHE A 98 0.84 -8.98 -8.34
C PHE A 98 0.55 -8.34 -9.71
N ALA A 99 1.48 -7.54 -10.21
CA ALA A 99 1.55 -7.13 -11.61
C ALA A 99 3.01 -6.98 -12.04
N PRO A 100 3.36 -7.29 -13.29
CA PRO A 100 4.68 -7.03 -13.83
C PRO A 100 5.05 -5.54 -13.72
N VAL A 101 6.34 -5.24 -13.56
CA VAL A 101 6.82 -3.87 -13.34
C VAL A 101 6.42 -2.93 -14.48
N GLU A 102 6.44 -3.41 -15.71
CA GLU A 102 6.07 -2.64 -16.91
C GLU A 102 4.60 -2.19 -16.85
N CYS A 103 3.72 -3.09 -16.44
CA CYS A 103 2.29 -2.77 -16.26
C CYS A 103 2.10 -1.76 -15.12
N ARG A 104 2.80 -1.96 -14.01
CA ARG A 104 2.68 -1.08 -12.84
C ARG A 104 3.18 0.33 -13.12
N VAL A 105 4.32 0.46 -13.79
CA VAL A 105 4.89 1.75 -14.19
C VAL A 105 3.97 2.51 -15.14
N THR A 106 3.39 1.83 -16.15
CA THR A 106 2.43 2.45 -17.07
C THR A 106 1.19 2.98 -16.33
N ARG A 107 0.65 2.21 -15.38
CA ARG A 107 -0.49 2.63 -14.56
C ARG A 107 -0.16 3.83 -13.66
N ILE A 108 1.06 3.85 -13.07
CA ILE A 108 1.54 4.96 -12.25
C ILE A 108 1.76 6.20 -13.10
N GLN A 109 2.37 6.08 -14.27
CA GLN A 109 2.57 7.17 -15.21
C GLN A 109 1.24 7.87 -15.54
N SER A 110 0.23 7.10 -15.88
CA SER A 110 -1.11 7.63 -16.22
C SER A 110 -1.80 8.28 -15.02
N ARG A 111 -1.76 7.63 -13.85
CA ARG A 111 -2.41 8.13 -12.64
C ARG A 111 -1.79 9.42 -12.12
N ASP A 112 -0.47 9.48 -12.08
CA ASP A 112 0.30 10.56 -11.46
C ASP A 112 0.71 11.63 -12.48
N THR A 113 0.25 11.51 -13.73
CA THR A 113 0.48 12.46 -14.83
C THR A 113 1.98 12.70 -15.10
N ILE A 114 2.79 11.64 -15.04
CA ILE A 114 4.23 11.72 -15.25
C ILE A 114 4.50 11.80 -16.75
N THR A 115 5.38 12.72 -17.15
CA THR A 115 5.61 13.09 -18.55
C THR A 115 6.13 11.95 -19.44
N ASP A 116 6.99 11.07 -18.90
CA ASP A 116 7.59 9.99 -19.66
C ASP A 116 7.76 8.71 -18.85
N LEU A 117 7.88 7.59 -19.57
CA LEU A 117 7.96 6.25 -18.98
C LEU A 117 9.27 6.02 -18.21
N ALA A 118 10.36 6.62 -18.65
CA ALA A 118 11.66 6.47 -17.99
C ALA A 118 11.63 7.11 -16.60
N THR A 119 11.13 8.32 -16.48
CA THR A 119 10.91 9.02 -15.20
C THR A 119 9.96 8.24 -14.30
N ALA A 120 8.83 7.73 -14.83
CA ALA A 120 7.91 6.91 -14.07
C ALA A 120 8.55 5.62 -13.54
N THR A 121 9.43 5.00 -14.35
CA THR A 121 10.17 3.80 -13.95
C THR A 121 11.13 4.09 -12.80
N GLU A 122 11.88 5.17 -12.88
CA GLU A 122 12.84 5.58 -11.86
C GLU A 122 12.15 5.90 -10.54
N LEU A 123 11.12 6.74 -10.57
CA LEU A 123 10.33 7.09 -9.39
C LEU A 123 9.67 5.87 -8.74
N THR A 124 9.19 4.92 -9.54
CA THR A 124 8.60 3.68 -9.03
C THR A 124 9.65 2.83 -8.31
N ARG A 125 10.85 2.68 -8.89
CA ARG A 125 11.96 1.93 -8.29
C ARG A 125 12.45 2.59 -7.00
N GLU A 126 12.63 3.91 -7.00
CA GLU A 126 13.02 4.65 -5.80
C GLU A 126 11.99 4.46 -4.68
N ARG A 127 10.72 4.56 -4.99
CA ARG A 127 9.64 4.34 -4.04
C ARG A 127 9.64 2.93 -3.47
N GLU A 128 9.76 1.91 -4.30
CA GLU A 128 9.81 0.50 -3.86
C GLU A 128 11.02 0.24 -2.96
N ALA A 129 12.18 0.77 -3.32
CA ALA A 129 13.40 0.64 -2.51
C ALA A 129 13.25 1.33 -1.15
N SER A 130 12.69 2.53 -1.11
CA SER A 130 12.39 3.26 0.11
C SER A 130 11.41 2.51 1.01
N GLU A 131 10.30 2.03 0.46
CA GLU A 131 9.31 1.24 1.19
C GLU A 131 9.94 -0.04 1.78
N ALA A 132 10.69 -0.81 0.97
CA ALA A 132 11.36 -2.03 1.41
C ALA A 132 12.37 -1.79 2.54
N LEU A 133 13.17 -0.70 2.44
CA LEU A 133 14.13 -0.30 3.45
C LEU A 133 13.43 0.03 4.78
N ARG A 134 12.39 0.84 4.75
CA ARG A 134 11.64 1.24 5.96
C ARG A 134 11.01 0.04 6.65
N TYR A 135 10.34 -0.83 5.90
CA TYR A 135 9.64 -1.99 6.47
C TYR A 135 10.62 -3.00 7.08
N GLN A 136 11.77 -3.20 6.45
CA GLN A 136 12.83 -4.03 7.02
C GLN A 136 13.43 -3.39 8.29
N ALA A 137 13.72 -2.09 8.25
CA ALA A 137 14.34 -1.37 9.37
C ALA A 137 13.40 -1.21 10.57
N TYR A 138 12.12 -0.90 10.32
CA TYR A 138 11.17 -0.57 11.39
C TYR A 138 10.44 -1.78 11.97
N TYR A 139 10.20 -2.80 11.15
CA TYR A 139 9.38 -3.97 11.52
C TYR A 139 10.09 -5.31 11.34
N GLY A 140 11.25 -5.35 10.70
CA GLY A 140 11.89 -6.60 10.31
C GLY A 140 11.09 -7.39 9.27
N ILE A 141 10.25 -6.71 8.48
CA ILE A 141 9.39 -7.32 7.46
C ILE A 141 10.06 -7.24 6.10
N ASP A 142 10.26 -8.40 5.48
CA ASP A 142 10.58 -8.50 4.06
C ASP A 142 9.28 -8.47 3.25
N ILE A 143 9.06 -7.39 2.49
CA ILE A 143 7.86 -7.20 1.68
C ILE A 143 7.70 -8.26 0.57
N SER A 144 8.76 -8.94 0.19
CA SER A 144 8.71 -10.04 -0.80
C SER A 144 8.20 -11.35 -0.22
N CYS A 145 8.08 -11.46 1.10
CA CYS A 145 7.60 -12.66 1.78
C CYS A 145 6.09 -12.83 1.60
N MET A 146 5.69 -13.92 0.97
CA MET A 146 4.28 -14.23 0.68
C MET A 146 3.60 -15.08 1.76
N THR A 147 4.30 -15.44 2.82
CA THR A 147 3.77 -16.31 3.89
C THR A 147 2.46 -15.83 4.52
N PRO A 148 2.22 -14.53 4.76
CA PRO A 148 0.98 -14.09 5.41
C PRO A 148 -0.25 -14.15 4.49
N TYR A 149 -0.08 -14.30 3.17
CA TYR A 149 -1.18 -14.19 2.21
C TYR A 149 -1.87 -15.54 1.95
N HIS A 150 -3.20 -15.50 1.85
CA HIS A 150 -4.03 -16.65 1.47
C HIS A 150 -4.12 -16.80 -0.05
N LEU A 151 -4.11 -15.67 -0.78
CA LEU A 151 -4.17 -15.63 -2.24
C LEU A 151 -3.12 -14.68 -2.81
N VAL A 152 -2.48 -15.10 -3.90
CA VAL A 152 -1.63 -14.26 -4.75
C VAL A 152 -2.26 -14.24 -6.13
N LEU A 153 -2.73 -13.07 -6.57
CA LEU A 153 -3.46 -12.88 -7.83
C LEU A 153 -2.64 -12.01 -8.79
N ASN A 154 -2.65 -12.36 -10.06
CA ASN A 154 -2.06 -11.55 -11.13
C ASN A 154 -3.12 -10.62 -11.72
N SER A 155 -2.81 -9.32 -11.83
CA SER A 155 -3.71 -8.29 -12.33
C SER A 155 -3.32 -7.74 -13.70
#